data_ad8e3300a1aea4c8dd9abc054acc9cbc
#
_entry.id   ad8e3300a1aea4c8dd9abc054acc9cbc
#
_cell.length_a   1.000
_cell.length_b   1.000
_cell.length_c   1.000
_cell.angle_alpha   90.00
_cell.angle_beta   90.00
_cell.angle_gamma   90.00
#
_symmetry.space_group_name_H-M   'P 1'
#
loop_
_entity.id
_entity.type
_entity.pdbx_description
1 polymer ?
#
loop_
_entity_poly.entity_id
_entity_poly.type
_entity_poly.pdbx_seq_one_letter_code
_entity_poly.pdbx_strand_id
1 'polypeptide(L)'
;MNTTFWEALGALSPGRVCLFFAALAIAFAFEFINGFHDTANAVTTVIYTRTLRPTPAVLFSGLMNFLGVLLGGTAVAFSIVNLLPVDLLVEGSSSRSIVMVLALLLAGVVWNLGTWWVGLPVSSSHTLIGAILGVGLANSLATRGDFSGVNWGKAADVGLALLISPLLGFVGGGLLLLLMR
;
A
#
# COMPACT_ATOMS: atom_id res chain seq x y z
N MET A 1 -23.26 14.96 15.71
CA MET A 1 -24.22 14.47 14.69
C MET A 1 -23.63 13.20 14.09
N ASN A 2 -24.22 12.04 14.41
CA ASN A 2 -23.79 10.77 13.79
C ASN A 2 -24.55 10.62 12.47
N THR A 3 -24.02 11.22 11.39
CA THR A 3 -24.54 10.95 10.05
C THR A 3 -24.14 9.52 9.67
N THR A 4 -25.10 8.72 9.25
CA THR A 4 -24.84 7.39 8.73
C THR A 4 -24.07 7.50 7.42
N PHE A 5 -23.30 6.46 7.04
CA PHE A 5 -22.58 6.41 5.76
C PHE A 5 -23.48 6.72 4.56
N TRP A 6 -24.73 6.22 4.59
CA TRP A 6 -25.71 6.42 3.53
C TRP A 6 -26.19 7.87 3.42
N GLU A 7 -26.37 8.56 4.54
CA GLU A 7 -26.72 9.99 4.55
C GLU A 7 -25.57 10.85 4.01
N ALA A 8 -24.33 10.53 4.41
CA ALA A 8 -23.15 11.20 3.89
C ALA A 8 -22.98 11.00 2.36
N LEU A 9 -23.23 9.78 1.87
CA LEU A 9 -23.18 9.46 0.45
C LEU A 9 -24.28 10.17 -0.34
N GLY A 10 -25.52 10.22 0.21
CA GLY A 10 -26.67 10.91 -0.40
C GLY A 10 -26.51 12.43 -0.47
N ALA A 11 -25.67 13.02 0.36
CA ALA A 11 -25.35 14.45 0.35
C ALA A 11 -24.34 14.85 -0.76
N LEU A 12 -23.67 13.88 -1.40
CA LEU A 12 -22.71 14.12 -2.46
C LEU A 12 -23.40 14.33 -3.81
N SER A 13 -22.81 15.16 -4.67
CA SER A 13 -23.22 15.27 -6.06
C SER A 13 -22.98 13.94 -6.81
N PRO A 14 -23.78 13.60 -7.85
CA PRO A 14 -23.61 12.37 -8.61
C PRO A 14 -22.19 12.15 -9.15
N GLY A 15 -21.51 13.21 -9.57
CA GLY A 15 -20.11 13.15 -10.02
C GLY A 15 -19.14 12.73 -8.90
N ARG A 16 -19.34 13.22 -7.68
CA ARG A 16 -18.51 12.82 -6.52
C ARG A 16 -18.79 11.38 -6.11
N VAL A 17 -20.02 10.94 -6.18
CA VAL A 17 -20.38 9.53 -5.93
C VAL A 17 -19.70 8.62 -6.96
N CYS A 18 -19.73 8.99 -8.24
CA CYS A 18 -19.01 8.24 -9.28
C CYS A 18 -17.50 8.19 -9.03
N LEU A 19 -16.86 9.31 -8.69
CA LEU A 19 -15.45 9.37 -8.35
C LEU A 19 -15.10 8.52 -7.11
N PHE A 20 -15.97 8.51 -6.11
CA PHE A 20 -15.79 7.68 -4.91
C PHE A 20 -15.78 6.19 -5.26
N PHE A 21 -16.77 5.73 -6.03
CA PHE A 21 -16.83 4.33 -6.44
C PHE A 21 -15.70 3.95 -7.41
N ALA A 22 -15.26 4.88 -8.26
CA ALA A 22 -14.08 4.67 -9.10
C ALA A 22 -12.81 4.51 -8.24
N ALA A 23 -12.62 5.36 -7.23
CA ALA A 23 -11.50 5.23 -6.30
C ALA A 23 -11.54 3.89 -5.54
N LEU A 24 -12.70 3.48 -5.08
CA LEU A 24 -12.89 2.19 -4.40
C LEU A 24 -12.58 1.01 -5.33
N ALA A 25 -13.04 1.05 -6.57
CA ALA A 25 -12.75 0.01 -7.57
C ALA A 25 -11.25 -0.08 -7.88
N ILE A 26 -10.57 1.07 -8.02
CA ILE A 26 -9.12 1.12 -8.24
C ILE A 26 -8.36 0.63 -7.00
N ALA A 27 -8.84 0.94 -5.78
CA ALA A 27 -8.25 0.42 -4.55
C ALA A 27 -8.34 -1.11 -4.49
N PHE A 28 -9.48 -1.70 -4.82
CA PHE A 28 -9.60 -3.16 -4.91
C PHE A 28 -8.72 -3.76 -6.01
N ALA A 29 -8.61 -3.09 -7.16
CA ALA A 29 -7.70 -3.51 -8.23
C ALA A 29 -6.24 -3.46 -7.76
N PHE A 30 -5.84 -2.41 -7.05
CA PHE A 30 -4.50 -2.29 -6.45
C PHE A 30 -4.23 -3.44 -5.48
N GLU A 31 -5.15 -3.72 -4.55
CA GLU A 31 -5.00 -4.81 -3.59
C GLU A 31 -4.96 -6.19 -4.26
N PHE A 32 -5.75 -6.40 -5.31
CA PHE A 32 -5.69 -7.64 -6.10
C PHE A 32 -4.33 -7.82 -6.77
N ILE A 33 -3.79 -6.76 -7.39
CA ILE A 33 -2.46 -6.77 -8.02
C ILE A 33 -1.38 -7.00 -6.96
N ASN A 34 -1.49 -6.33 -5.81
CA ASN A 34 -0.61 -6.52 -4.67
C ASN A 34 -0.62 -7.99 -4.21
N GLY A 35 -1.79 -8.58 -4.04
CA GLY A 35 -1.95 -9.94 -3.56
C GLY A 35 -1.22 -10.98 -4.43
N PHE A 36 -1.38 -10.94 -5.77
CA PHE A 36 -0.69 -11.90 -6.62
C PHE A 36 0.82 -11.61 -6.76
N HIS A 37 1.23 -10.34 -6.73
CA HIS A 37 2.64 -9.95 -6.82
C HIS A 37 3.42 -10.39 -5.57
N ASP A 38 2.89 -10.09 -4.38
CA ASP A 38 3.54 -10.45 -3.12
C ASP A 38 3.50 -11.96 -2.87
N THR A 39 2.42 -12.65 -3.27
CA THR A 39 2.37 -14.11 -3.19
C THR A 39 3.48 -14.75 -4.02
N ALA A 40 3.77 -14.25 -5.23
CA ALA A 40 4.85 -14.76 -6.06
C ALA A 40 6.21 -14.65 -5.31
N ASN A 41 6.48 -13.53 -4.68
CA ASN A 41 7.70 -13.32 -3.89
C ASN A 41 7.78 -14.27 -2.68
N ALA A 42 6.66 -14.47 -1.97
CA ALA A 42 6.59 -15.29 -0.76
C ALA A 42 6.79 -16.78 -1.04
N VAL A 43 6.26 -17.31 -2.16
CA VAL A 43 6.28 -18.76 -2.44
C VAL A 43 7.42 -19.22 -3.35
N THR A 44 8.16 -18.30 -3.97
CA THR A 44 9.20 -18.64 -4.95
C THR A 44 10.24 -19.61 -4.38
N THR A 45 10.77 -19.34 -3.20
CA THR A 45 11.80 -20.20 -2.58
C THR A 45 11.25 -21.58 -2.24
N VAL A 46 10.03 -21.65 -1.73
CA VAL A 46 9.36 -22.91 -1.33
C VAL A 46 9.08 -23.79 -2.55
N ILE A 47 8.67 -23.19 -3.66
CA ILE A 47 8.43 -23.90 -4.94
C ILE A 47 9.76 -24.31 -5.57
N TYR A 48 10.74 -23.41 -5.61
CA TYR A 48 12.05 -23.65 -6.19
C TYR A 48 12.80 -24.80 -5.49
N THR A 49 12.76 -24.84 -4.16
CA THR A 49 13.34 -25.94 -3.35
C THR A 49 12.50 -27.23 -3.38
N ARG A 50 11.37 -27.24 -4.07
CA ARG A 50 10.42 -28.37 -4.16
C ARG A 50 9.88 -28.82 -2.79
N THR A 51 9.91 -27.95 -1.78
CA THR A 51 9.35 -28.24 -0.44
C THR A 51 7.84 -28.41 -0.51
N LEU A 52 7.15 -27.59 -1.30
CA LEU A 52 5.73 -27.72 -1.62
C LEU A 52 5.50 -27.61 -3.13
N ARG A 53 4.42 -28.22 -3.60
CA ARG A 53 3.90 -28.01 -4.95
C ARG A 53 3.34 -26.58 -5.09
N PRO A 54 3.32 -25.97 -6.30
CA PRO A 54 2.86 -24.60 -6.49
C PRO A 54 1.47 -24.31 -5.92
N THR A 55 0.48 -25.13 -6.22
CA THR A 55 -0.91 -24.91 -5.76
C THR A 55 -1.04 -24.88 -4.22
N PRO A 56 -0.56 -25.88 -3.46
CA PRO A 56 -0.57 -25.82 -2.00
C PRO A 56 0.22 -24.65 -1.44
N ALA A 57 1.36 -24.28 -2.05
CA ALA A 57 2.17 -23.14 -1.60
C ALA A 57 1.39 -21.81 -1.71
N VAL A 58 0.73 -21.58 -2.84
CA VAL A 58 -0.07 -20.37 -3.07
C VAL A 58 -1.29 -20.33 -2.13
N LEU A 59 -2.03 -21.44 -1.99
CA LEU A 59 -3.18 -21.50 -1.09
C LEU A 59 -2.78 -21.27 0.38
N PHE A 60 -1.67 -21.86 0.81
CA PHE A 60 -1.15 -21.66 2.16
C PHE A 60 -0.72 -20.20 2.39
N SER A 61 -0.01 -19.59 1.43
CA SER A 61 0.37 -18.19 1.49
C SER A 61 -0.87 -17.27 1.58
N GLY A 62 -1.89 -17.51 0.75
CA GLY A 62 -3.14 -16.76 0.80
C GLY A 62 -3.86 -16.88 2.15
N LEU A 63 -3.93 -18.09 2.72
CA LEU A 63 -4.51 -18.33 4.04
C LEU A 63 -3.73 -17.59 5.14
N MET A 64 -2.39 -17.64 5.11
CA MET A 64 -1.56 -16.95 6.09
C MET A 64 -1.69 -15.42 5.99
N ASN A 65 -1.78 -14.86 4.77
CA ASN A 65 -2.06 -13.45 4.57
C ASN A 65 -3.42 -13.05 5.14
N PHE A 66 -4.45 -13.83 4.84
CA PHE A 66 -5.81 -13.59 5.38
C PHE A 66 -5.82 -13.60 6.92
N LEU A 67 -5.21 -14.60 7.52
CA LEU A 67 -5.09 -14.69 8.99
C LEU A 67 -4.24 -13.54 9.55
N GLY A 68 -3.17 -13.14 8.85
CA GLY A 68 -2.33 -12.02 9.23
C GLY A 68 -3.11 -10.69 9.29
N VAL A 69 -3.99 -10.44 8.33
CA VAL A 69 -4.86 -9.25 8.34
C VAL A 69 -5.85 -9.30 9.50
N LEU A 70 -6.47 -10.45 9.75
CA LEU A 70 -7.43 -10.60 10.85
C LEU A 70 -6.78 -10.44 12.23
N LEU A 71 -5.58 -10.95 12.42
CA LEU A 71 -4.89 -10.95 13.72
C LEU A 71 -4.02 -9.70 13.92
N GLY A 72 -3.45 -9.15 12.84
CA GLY A 72 -2.55 -7.99 12.89
C GLY A 72 -3.24 -6.65 13.14
N GLY A 73 -4.56 -6.60 12.92
CA GLY A 73 -5.36 -5.40 13.16
C GLY A 73 -5.04 -4.25 12.20
N THR A 74 -5.45 -3.05 12.59
CA THR A 74 -5.40 -1.84 11.75
C THR A 74 -4.18 -0.95 11.98
N ALA A 75 -3.24 -1.32 12.84
CA ALA A 75 -2.10 -0.48 13.23
C ALA A 75 -1.23 -0.06 12.02
N VAL A 76 -0.97 -0.99 11.09
CA VAL A 76 -0.20 -0.71 9.87
C VAL A 76 -0.97 0.24 8.95
N ALA A 77 -2.28 0.04 8.80
CA ALA A 77 -3.14 0.91 8.00
C ALA A 77 -3.13 2.35 8.53
N PHE A 78 -3.23 2.55 9.85
CA PHE A 78 -3.11 3.88 10.45
C PHE A 78 -1.73 4.51 10.25
N SER A 79 -0.66 3.72 10.27
CA SER A 79 0.68 4.25 9.97
C SER A 79 0.78 4.78 8.54
N ILE A 80 0.16 4.12 7.58
CA ILE A 80 0.10 4.58 6.18
C ILE A 80 -0.78 5.83 6.05
N VAL A 81 -1.93 5.88 6.72
CA VAL A 81 -2.80 7.07 6.76
C VAL A 81 -2.05 8.29 7.29
N ASN A 82 -1.19 8.13 8.28
CA ASN A 82 -0.37 9.21 8.84
C ASN A 82 0.72 9.74 7.88
N LEU A 83 1.00 9.04 6.78
CA LEU A 83 1.88 9.50 5.70
C LEU A 83 1.14 10.38 4.69
N LEU A 84 -0.20 10.31 4.64
CA LEU A 84 -0.99 11.09 3.70
C LEU A 84 -0.75 12.59 3.91
N PRO A 85 -0.71 13.38 2.82
CA PRO A 85 -0.63 14.83 2.93
C PRO A 85 -1.74 15.40 3.81
N VAL A 86 -1.40 16.39 4.62
CA VAL A 86 -2.34 17.05 5.53
C VAL A 86 -3.55 17.59 4.78
N ASP A 87 -3.36 18.09 3.56
CA ASP A 87 -4.43 18.59 2.69
C ASP A 87 -5.48 17.52 2.37
N LEU A 88 -5.04 16.26 2.20
CA LEU A 88 -5.96 15.12 2.01
C LEU A 88 -6.80 14.83 3.26
N LEU A 89 -6.22 14.99 4.43
CA LEU A 89 -6.89 14.70 5.71
C LEU A 89 -7.87 15.82 6.11
N VAL A 90 -7.53 17.08 5.85
CA VAL A 90 -8.33 18.23 6.26
C VAL A 90 -9.46 18.53 5.27
N GLU A 91 -9.22 18.39 3.97
CA GLU A 91 -10.19 18.65 2.91
C GLU A 91 -10.92 17.39 2.42
N GLY A 92 -10.97 16.35 3.21
CA GLY A 92 -11.34 14.96 2.85
C GLY A 92 -12.59 14.71 2.00
N SER A 93 -13.46 15.73 1.81
CA SER A 93 -14.63 15.66 0.92
C SER A 93 -14.48 16.51 -0.35
N SER A 94 -13.35 17.16 -0.57
CA SER A 94 -13.14 17.97 -1.77
C SER A 94 -12.88 17.08 -3.00
N SER A 95 -13.30 17.51 -4.17
CA SER A 95 -13.00 16.79 -5.43
C SER A 95 -11.49 16.61 -5.64
N ARG A 96 -10.69 17.55 -5.12
CA ARG A 96 -9.23 17.49 -5.15
C ARG A 96 -8.68 16.32 -4.36
N SER A 97 -9.16 16.10 -3.15
CA SER A 97 -8.73 14.98 -2.30
C SER A 97 -9.03 13.63 -2.96
N ILE A 98 -10.20 13.49 -3.58
CA ILE A 98 -10.56 12.27 -4.32
C ILE A 98 -9.61 12.05 -5.51
N VAL A 99 -9.29 13.11 -6.27
CA VAL A 99 -8.34 13.03 -7.40
C VAL A 99 -6.94 12.66 -6.93
N MET A 100 -6.47 13.19 -5.79
CA MET A 100 -5.19 12.82 -5.20
C MET A 100 -5.14 11.35 -4.80
N VAL A 101 -6.22 10.82 -4.19
CA VAL A 101 -6.34 9.38 -3.88
C VAL A 101 -6.32 8.53 -5.15
N LEU A 102 -7.07 8.93 -6.17
CA LEU A 102 -7.05 8.27 -7.47
C LEU A 102 -5.65 8.27 -8.09
N ALA A 103 -4.95 9.39 -8.05
CA ALA A 103 -3.61 9.53 -8.60
C ALA A 103 -2.60 8.60 -7.90
N LEU A 104 -2.62 8.53 -6.56
CA LEU A 104 -1.73 7.63 -5.82
C LEU A 104 -2.02 6.15 -6.08
N LEU A 105 -3.29 5.76 -6.13
CA LEU A 105 -3.70 4.38 -6.42
C LEU A 105 -3.32 3.99 -7.86
N LEU A 106 -3.60 4.85 -8.83
CA LEU A 106 -3.20 4.64 -10.23
C LEU A 106 -1.69 4.54 -10.39
N ALA A 107 -0.92 5.39 -9.73
CA ALA A 107 0.54 5.31 -9.74
C ALA A 107 1.03 3.96 -9.19
N GLY A 108 0.42 3.48 -8.10
CA GLY A 108 0.71 2.16 -7.54
C GLY A 108 0.35 1.01 -8.48
N VAL A 109 -0.83 1.06 -9.09
CA VAL A 109 -1.28 0.06 -10.07
C VAL A 109 -0.33 0.00 -11.28
N VAL A 110 -0.03 1.17 -11.87
CA VAL A 110 0.84 1.26 -13.04
C VAL A 110 2.25 0.74 -12.73
N TRP A 111 2.80 1.09 -11.56
CA TRP A 111 4.12 0.63 -11.15
C TRP A 111 4.15 -0.89 -10.91
N ASN A 112 3.19 -1.42 -10.16
CA ASN A 112 3.14 -2.84 -9.85
C ASN A 112 2.88 -3.68 -11.11
N LEU A 113 1.98 -3.27 -12.00
CA LEU A 113 1.76 -3.96 -13.28
C LEU A 113 2.98 -3.84 -14.21
N GLY A 114 3.61 -2.68 -14.27
CA GLY A 114 4.80 -2.46 -15.09
C GLY A 114 5.97 -3.34 -14.66
N THR A 115 6.25 -3.40 -13.35
CA THR A 115 7.30 -4.27 -12.80
C THR A 115 6.97 -5.75 -12.96
N TRP A 116 5.71 -6.14 -12.79
CA TRP A 116 5.25 -7.51 -13.06
C TRP A 116 5.46 -7.88 -14.54
N TRP A 117 5.11 -6.99 -15.47
CA TRP A 117 5.26 -7.23 -16.91
C TRP A 117 6.71 -7.49 -17.31
N VAL A 118 7.67 -6.78 -16.72
CA VAL A 118 9.11 -6.99 -16.98
C VAL A 118 9.76 -8.04 -16.06
N GLY A 119 8.98 -8.69 -15.18
CA GLY A 119 9.46 -9.75 -14.29
C GLY A 119 10.37 -9.26 -13.17
N LEU A 120 10.23 -8.00 -12.74
CA LEU A 120 11.00 -7.43 -11.63
C LEU A 120 10.26 -7.61 -10.31
N PRO A 121 10.92 -8.15 -9.26
CA PRO A 121 10.33 -8.17 -7.92
C PRO A 121 10.19 -6.74 -7.39
N VAL A 122 9.04 -6.43 -6.80
CA VAL A 122 8.78 -5.12 -6.21
C VAL A 122 8.11 -5.27 -4.85
N SER A 123 8.28 -4.29 -3.99
CA SER A 123 7.53 -4.16 -2.74
C SER A 123 6.37 -3.20 -2.94
N SER A 124 5.16 -3.71 -2.80
CA SER A 124 3.93 -2.90 -2.91
C SER A 124 3.85 -1.82 -1.84
N SER A 125 4.39 -2.09 -0.64
CA SER A 125 4.48 -1.08 0.43
C SER A 125 5.39 0.08 0.03
N HIS A 126 6.55 -0.18 -0.58
CA HIS A 126 7.44 0.86 -1.09
C HIS A 126 6.78 1.65 -2.21
N THR A 127 6.07 0.96 -3.11
CA THR A 127 5.31 1.59 -4.19
C THR A 127 4.24 2.54 -3.65
N LEU A 128 3.47 2.09 -2.66
CA LEU A 128 2.42 2.90 -2.04
C LEU A 128 3.00 4.13 -1.34
N ILE A 129 4.06 3.96 -0.55
CA ILE A 129 4.76 5.06 0.13
C ILE A 129 5.30 6.06 -0.89
N GLY A 130 5.96 5.59 -1.95
CA GLY A 130 6.45 6.45 -3.03
C GLY A 130 5.33 7.22 -3.73
N ALA A 131 4.19 6.57 -3.99
CA ALA A 131 3.02 7.21 -4.58
C ALA A 131 2.42 8.29 -3.66
N ILE A 132 2.31 8.03 -2.35
CA ILE A 132 1.84 9.01 -1.35
C ILE A 132 2.76 10.24 -1.31
N LEU A 133 4.07 10.02 -1.20
CA LEU A 133 5.05 11.09 -1.18
C LEU A 133 5.04 11.89 -2.49
N GLY A 134 4.97 11.20 -3.64
CA GLY A 134 4.93 11.82 -4.96
C GLY A 134 3.70 12.70 -5.17
N VAL A 135 2.51 12.22 -4.81
CA VAL A 135 1.26 12.99 -4.92
C VAL A 135 1.26 14.15 -3.93
N GLY A 136 1.73 13.95 -2.69
CA GLY A 136 1.85 15.02 -1.70
C GLY A 136 2.78 16.13 -2.17
N LEU A 137 3.92 15.76 -2.73
CA LEU A 137 4.90 16.68 -3.29
C LEU A 137 4.34 17.45 -4.49
N ALA A 138 3.73 16.76 -5.45
CA ALA A 138 3.14 17.38 -6.63
C ALA A 138 2.02 18.36 -6.25
N ASN A 139 1.17 17.99 -5.28
CA ASN A 139 0.11 18.86 -4.78
C ASN A 139 0.69 20.12 -4.10
N SER A 140 1.69 19.98 -3.24
CA SER A 140 2.32 21.08 -2.54
C SER A 140 3.00 22.05 -3.52
N LEU A 141 3.76 21.54 -4.47
CA LEU A 141 4.38 22.34 -5.52
C LEU A 141 3.34 23.11 -6.36
N ALA A 142 2.24 22.47 -6.72
CA ALA A 142 1.20 23.08 -7.54
C ALA A 142 0.40 24.15 -6.79
N THR A 143 0.25 24.04 -5.45
CA THR A 143 -0.60 24.93 -4.65
C THR A 143 0.16 25.98 -3.89
N ARG A 144 1.33 25.65 -3.36
CA ARG A 144 2.11 26.49 -2.44
C ARG A 144 3.47 26.87 -3.02
N GLY A 145 3.96 26.14 -4.03
CA GLY A 145 5.30 26.33 -4.58
C GLY A 145 6.42 25.83 -3.66
N ASP A 146 6.11 24.98 -2.67
CA ASP A 146 7.04 24.48 -1.68
C ASP A 146 6.95 22.94 -1.52
N PHE A 147 7.71 22.38 -0.55
CA PHE A 147 7.73 20.95 -0.22
C PHE A 147 7.04 20.64 1.12
N SER A 148 6.25 21.57 1.66
CA SER A 148 5.63 21.45 2.99
C SER A 148 4.47 20.45 3.06
N GLY A 149 3.90 20.04 1.92
CA GLY A 149 2.77 19.12 1.85
C GLY A 149 3.10 17.65 2.19
N VAL A 150 4.37 17.34 2.49
CA VAL A 150 4.84 16.01 2.86
C VAL A 150 5.23 15.99 4.33
N ASN A 151 4.79 14.99 5.06
CA ASN A 151 5.27 14.75 6.42
C ASN A 151 6.67 14.11 6.39
N TRP A 152 7.71 14.95 6.28
CA TRP A 152 9.10 14.50 6.17
C TRP A 152 9.60 13.74 7.39
N GLY A 153 9.06 14.04 8.59
CA GLY A 153 9.37 13.27 9.80
C GLY A 153 8.93 11.83 9.66
N LYS A 154 7.68 11.62 9.26
CA LYS A 154 7.15 10.26 8.99
C LYS A 154 7.82 9.59 7.80
N ALA A 155 8.14 10.32 6.76
CA ALA A 155 8.88 9.80 5.61
C ALA A 155 10.27 9.28 6.03
N ALA A 156 10.97 10.00 6.91
CA ALA A 156 12.25 9.58 7.47
C ALA A 156 12.12 8.33 8.35
N ASP A 157 11.11 8.27 9.25
CA ASP A 157 10.83 7.09 10.08
C ASP A 157 10.62 5.83 9.22
N VAL A 158 9.81 5.96 8.17
CA VAL A 158 9.55 4.87 7.23
C VAL A 158 10.81 4.51 6.45
N GLY A 159 11.55 5.49 5.94
CA GLY A 159 12.82 5.27 5.24
C GLY A 159 13.82 4.50 6.11
N LEU A 160 13.92 4.86 7.39
CA LEU A 160 14.77 4.15 8.35
C LEU A 160 14.29 2.70 8.58
N ALA A 161 12.98 2.50 8.74
CA ALA A 161 12.40 1.16 8.89
C ALA A 161 12.69 0.27 7.67
N LEU A 162 12.59 0.83 6.45
CA LEU A 162 12.89 0.12 5.20
C LEU A 162 14.38 -0.27 5.06
N LEU A 163 15.29 0.50 5.65
CA LEU A 163 16.72 0.15 5.70
C LEU A 163 17.03 -0.90 6.77
N ILE A 164 16.39 -0.80 7.94
CA ILE A 164 16.65 -1.71 9.06
C ILE A 164 16.01 -3.08 8.83
N SER A 165 14.82 -3.13 8.24
CA SER A 165 14.04 -4.36 8.05
C SER A 165 14.81 -5.47 7.30
N PRO A 166 15.48 -5.24 6.16
CA PRO A 166 16.28 -6.26 5.49
C PRO A 166 17.45 -6.76 6.33
N LEU A 167 18.09 -5.88 7.10
CA LEU A 167 19.20 -6.25 7.99
C LEU A 167 18.72 -7.16 9.11
N LEU A 168 17.59 -6.83 9.75
CA LEU A 168 16.97 -7.69 10.77
C LEU A 168 16.54 -9.03 10.19
N GLY A 169 15.95 -9.04 8.99
CA GLY A 169 15.60 -10.26 8.28
C GLY A 169 16.80 -11.15 7.96
N PHE A 170 17.90 -10.57 7.49
CA PHE A 170 19.13 -11.27 7.20
C PHE A 170 19.75 -11.89 8.47
N VAL A 171 19.91 -11.09 9.52
CA VAL A 171 20.47 -11.54 10.80
C VAL A 171 19.58 -12.60 11.44
N GLY A 172 18.27 -12.34 11.54
CA GLY A 172 17.30 -13.28 12.14
C GLY A 172 17.23 -14.61 11.37
N GLY A 173 17.13 -14.56 10.05
CA GLY A 173 17.13 -15.75 9.20
C GLY A 173 18.44 -16.53 9.28
N GLY A 174 19.58 -15.82 9.29
CA GLY A 174 20.89 -16.42 9.45
C GLY A 174 21.07 -17.13 10.80
N LEU A 175 20.64 -16.49 11.89
CA LEU A 175 20.67 -17.10 13.24
C LEU A 175 19.78 -18.33 13.32
N LEU A 176 18.56 -18.28 12.81
CA LEU A 176 17.66 -19.43 12.76
C LEU A 176 18.29 -20.60 11.99
N LEU A 177 18.89 -20.32 10.84
CA LEU A 177 19.56 -21.36 10.04
C LEU A 177 20.71 -21.99 10.80
N LEU A 178 21.50 -21.21 11.56
CA LEU A 178 22.58 -21.73 12.38
C LEU A 178 22.09 -22.60 13.56
N LEU A 179 20.95 -22.21 14.16
CA LEU A 179 20.34 -22.97 15.26
C LEU A 179 19.72 -24.30 14.82
N MET A 180 19.34 -24.40 13.54
CA MET A 180 18.74 -25.63 12.97
C MET A 180 19.78 -26.61 12.41
N ARG A 181 21.05 -26.27 12.45
CA ARG A 181 22.18 -27.10 12.00
C ARG A 181 22.70 -28.01 13.11
#